data_cf693f354bc6014fec583d3cf22e89b6
#
_entry.id   cf693f354bc6014fec583d3cf22e89b6
#
_cell.length_a   1.000
_cell.length_b   1.000
_cell.length_c   1.000
_cell.angle_alpha   90.00
_cell.angle_beta   90.00
_cell.angle_gamma   90.00
#
_symmetry.space_group_name_H-M   'P 1'
#
loop_
_entity.id
_entity.type
_entity.pdbx_description
1 polymer ?
#
loop_
_entity_poly.entity_id
_entity_poly.type
_entity_poly.pdbx_seq_one_letter_code
_entity_poly.pdbx_strand_id
1 'polypeptide(L)' 'MELFDCVKLIKPFEDLKVGFEGTILEKYSDNDYEVEFFDNNKESVGCYTISSDYLELIWIAKEHKNDTIS' A
#
# COMPACT_ATOMS: atom_id res chain seq x y z
N MET A 1 -9.37 2.06 3.22
CA MET A 1 -8.00 1.54 3.43
C MET A 1 -7.51 1.97 4.80
N GLU A 2 -6.88 1.07 5.51
CA GLU A 2 -6.40 1.31 6.87
C GLU A 2 -4.93 0.98 6.99
N LEU A 3 -4.34 1.27 8.16
CA LEU A 3 -2.94 0.99 8.42
C LEU A 3 -2.63 -0.49 8.18
N PHE A 4 -1.49 -0.73 7.55
CA PHE A 4 -0.94 -2.05 7.27
C PHE A 4 -1.70 -2.87 6.23
N ASP A 5 -2.77 -2.30 5.66
CA ASP A 5 -3.37 -2.92 4.48
C ASP A 5 -2.36 -2.89 3.33
N CYS A 6 -2.47 -3.85 2.43
CA CYS A 6 -1.61 -3.90 1.24
C CYS A 6 -2.38 -3.39 0.04
N VAL A 7 -1.68 -2.65 -0.81
CA VAL A 7 -2.27 -2.02 -1.98
C VAL A 7 -1.40 -2.28 -3.20
N LYS A 8 -2.00 -2.09 -4.37
CA LYS A 8 -1.30 -2.19 -5.65
C LYS A 8 -1.45 -0.85 -6.38
N LEU A 9 -0.37 -0.38 -6.97
CA LEU A 9 -0.39 0.85 -7.77
C LEU A 9 -1.08 0.56 -9.11
N ILE A 10 -2.14 1.31 -9.41
CA ILE A 10 -2.93 1.09 -10.64
C ILE A 10 -2.76 2.20 -11.67
N LYS A 11 -2.05 3.28 -11.30
CA LYS A 11 -1.75 4.39 -12.21
C LYS A 11 -0.30 4.79 -12.02
N PRO A 12 0.38 5.26 -13.06
CA PRO A 12 1.77 5.74 -12.90
C PRO A 12 1.85 6.85 -11.86
N PHE A 13 2.87 6.79 -11.03
CA PHE A 13 3.10 7.80 -10.01
C PHE A 13 4.60 7.97 -9.83
N GLU A 14 5.12 9.13 -10.15
CA GLU A 14 6.55 9.46 -10.08
C GLU A 14 7.37 8.39 -10.79
N ASP A 15 8.35 7.80 -10.12
CA ASP A 15 9.18 6.76 -10.72
C ASP A 15 8.69 5.34 -10.41
N LEU A 16 7.52 5.21 -9.80
CA LEU A 16 6.93 3.92 -9.51
C LEU A 16 6.26 3.33 -10.75
N LYS A 17 6.30 2.03 -10.87
CA LYS A 17 5.66 1.32 -11.97
C LYS A 17 4.32 0.76 -11.56
N VAL A 18 3.36 0.83 -12.47
CA VAL A 18 2.05 0.21 -12.26
C VAL A 18 2.26 -1.27 -11.97
N GLY A 19 1.55 -1.75 -10.94
CA GLY A 19 1.67 -3.13 -10.50
C GLY A 19 2.54 -3.30 -9.27
N PHE A 20 3.34 -2.30 -8.90
CA PHE A 20 4.09 -2.36 -7.65
C PHE A 20 3.12 -2.43 -6.49
N GLU A 21 3.46 -3.22 -5.48
CA GLU A 21 2.64 -3.36 -4.28
C GLU A 21 3.25 -2.57 -3.14
N GLY A 22 2.41 -2.23 -2.18
CA GLY A 22 2.88 -1.46 -1.04
C GLY A 22 2.05 -1.73 0.21
N THR A 23 2.54 -1.20 1.32
CA THR A 23 1.89 -1.33 2.62
C THR A 23 1.58 0.07 3.13
N ILE A 24 0.37 0.28 3.62
CA ILE A 24 -0.05 1.57 4.17
C ILE A 24 0.57 1.74 5.55
N LEU A 25 1.41 2.78 5.69
CA LEU A 25 2.09 3.09 6.94
C LEU A 25 1.38 4.18 7.73
N GLU A 26 0.65 5.07 7.04
CA GLU A 26 -0.04 6.17 7.69
C GLU A 26 -1.24 6.56 6.86
N LYS A 27 -2.28 7.04 7.53
CA LYS A 27 -3.49 7.53 6.87
C LYS A 27 -3.66 8.99 7.26
N TYR A 28 -3.48 9.88 6.29
CA TYR A 28 -3.59 11.31 6.54
C TYR A 28 -5.01 11.83 6.40
N SER A 29 -5.80 11.17 5.56
CA SER A 29 -7.21 11.50 5.35
C SER A 29 -7.85 10.29 4.69
N ASP A 30 -9.13 10.40 4.33
CA ASP A 30 -9.82 9.31 3.64
C ASP A 30 -9.23 9.06 2.26
N ASN A 31 -8.48 10.01 1.70
CA ASN A 31 -7.97 9.93 0.34
C ASN A 31 -6.45 9.94 0.25
N ASP A 32 -5.74 10.25 1.33
CA ASP A 32 -4.28 10.43 1.28
C ASP A 32 -3.59 9.52 2.27
N TYR A 33 -2.59 8.80 1.79
CA TYR A 33 -1.91 7.78 2.57
C TYR A 33 -0.40 7.87 2.39
N GLU A 34 0.32 7.42 3.41
CA GLU A 34 1.75 7.16 3.29
C GLU A 34 1.90 5.67 3.02
N VAL A 35 2.55 5.32 1.92
CA VAL A 35 2.68 3.93 1.48
C VAL A 35 4.14 3.62 1.20
N GLU A 36 4.63 2.51 1.75
CA GLU A 36 5.93 1.99 1.39
C GLU A 36 5.74 1.00 0.26
N PHE A 37 6.34 1.29 -0.89
CA PHE A 37 6.21 0.44 -2.07
C PHE A 37 7.38 -0.52 -2.21
N PHE A 38 7.12 -1.64 -2.87
CA PHE A 38 8.12 -2.68 -3.12
C PHE A 38 8.10 -3.03 -4.60
N ASP A 39 9.27 -3.33 -5.14
CA ASP A 39 9.37 -3.75 -6.55
C ASP A 39 9.03 -5.24 -6.69
N ASN A 40 9.21 -5.77 -7.90
CA ASN A 40 8.88 -7.17 -8.17
C ASN A 40 9.76 -8.16 -7.43
N ASN A 41 10.91 -7.71 -6.93
CA ASN A 41 11.80 -8.52 -6.12
C ASN A 41 11.53 -8.36 -4.62
N LYS A 42 10.46 -7.62 -4.28
CA LYS A 42 10.04 -7.34 -2.90
C LYS A 42 11.05 -6.50 -2.13
N GLU A 43 11.79 -5.69 -2.86
CA GLU A 43 12.70 -4.73 -2.25
C GLU A 43 12.03 -3.38 -2.15
N SER A 44 12.21 -2.70 -1.02
CA SER A 44 11.61 -1.39 -0.79
C SER A 44 12.21 -0.37 -1.77
N VAL A 45 11.31 0.36 -2.44
CA VAL A 45 11.73 1.45 -3.34
C VAL A 45 11.46 2.81 -2.71
N GLY A 46 10.90 2.85 -1.52
CA GLY A 46 10.70 4.08 -0.78
C GLY A 46 9.27 4.26 -0.30
N CYS A 47 9.07 5.35 0.44
CA CYS A 47 7.76 5.71 0.98
C CYS A 47 7.25 6.93 0.24
N TYR A 48 5.96 6.94 -0.08
CA TYR A 48 5.35 8.01 -0.87
C TYR A 48 4.04 8.43 -0.25
N THR A 49 3.76 9.73 -0.29
CA THR A 49 2.42 10.24 0.04
C THR A 49 1.60 10.20 -1.24
N ILE A 50 0.54 9.41 -1.25
CA ILE A 50 -0.17 9.13 -2.48
C ILE A 50 -1.69 9.07 -2.23
N SER A 51 -2.44 9.50 -3.24
CA SER A 51 -3.90 9.48 -3.19
C SER A 51 -4.43 8.06 -3.43
N SER A 52 -5.55 7.76 -2.79
CA SER A 52 -6.24 6.49 -2.98
C SER A 52 -6.63 6.22 -4.44
N ASP A 53 -6.76 7.27 -5.26
CA ASP A 53 -7.11 7.12 -6.68
C ASP A 53 -6.06 6.31 -7.45
N TYR A 54 -4.84 6.22 -6.94
CA TYR A 54 -3.75 5.51 -7.57
C TYR A 54 -3.63 4.07 -7.07
N LEU A 55 -4.47 3.67 -6.11
CA LEU A 55 -4.27 2.44 -5.35
C LEU A 55 -5.46 1.51 -5.46
N GLU A 56 -5.17 0.21 -5.49
CA GLU A 56 -6.17 -0.83 -5.37
C GLU A 56 -5.86 -1.64 -4.12
N LEU A 57 -6.86 -1.83 -3.26
CA LEU A 57 -6.70 -2.62 -2.05
C LEU A 57 -6.63 -4.10 -2.42
N ILE A 58 -5.56 -4.80 -2.00
CA ILE A 58 -5.37 -6.20 -2.34
C ILE A 58 -5.30 -7.12 -1.11
N TRP A 59 -5.11 -6.56 0.08
CA TRP A 59 -5.03 -7.37 1.28
C TRP A 59 -5.40 -6.50 2.47
N ILE A 60 -6.30 -6.99 3.33
CA ILE A 60 -6.82 -6.23 4.47
C ILE A 60 -6.25 -6.81 5.76
N ALA A 61 -5.41 -6.03 6.44
CA ALA A 61 -4.74 -6.47 7.64
C ALA A 61 -5.71 -6.88 8.74
N LYS A 62 -6.79 -6.13 8.89
CA LYS A 62 -7.78 -6.38 9.92
C LYS A 62 -8.41 -7.76 9.79
N GLU A 63 -8.61 -8.24 8.55
CA GLU A 63 -9.23 -9.54 8.31
C GLU A 63 -8.29 -10.70 8.60
N HIS A 64 -6.98 -10.42 8.72
CA HIS A 64 -5.97 -11.46 8.95
C HIS A 64 -5.38 -11.38 10.35
N LYS A 65 -5.89 -10.49 11.16
CA LYS A 65 -5.33 -10.19 12.46
C LYS A 65 -5.31 -11.40 13.39
N ASN A 66 -6.32 -12.25 13.31
CA ASN A 66 -6.43 -13.40 14.20
C ASN A 66 -5.65 -14.62 13.73
N ASP A 67 -5.13 -14.58 12.52
CA ASP A 67 -4.37 -15.70 11.95
C ASP A 67 -3.06 -15.93 12.69
N THR A 68 -2.54 -14.90 13.34
CA THR A 68 -1.27 -14.96 14.03
C THR A 68 -1.38 -15.46 15.46
N ILE A 69 -2.58 -15.60 15.97
CA ILE A 69 -2.82 -15.97 17.37
C ILE A 69 -2.97 -17.46 17.56
N SER A 70 -3.48 -18.12 16.56
CA SER A 70 -3.83 -19.55 16.64
C SER A 70 -2.63 -20.49 16.55
#